data_24cfe3caa884858f1233674a2edf2933
#
_entry.id   24cfe3caa884858f1233674a2edf2933
#
_cell.length_a   1.000
_cell.length_b   1.000
_cell.length_c   1.000
_cell.angle_alpha   90.00
_cell.angle_beta   90.00
_cell.angle_gamma   90.00
#
_symmetry.space_group_name_H-M   'P 1'
#
loop_
_entity.id
_entity.type
_entity.pdbx_description
1 polymer ?
#
loop_
_entity_poly.entity_id
_entity_poly.type
_entity_poly.pdbx_seq_one_letter_code
_entity_poly.pdbx_strand_id
1 'polypeptide(L)'
;MRKRFRIPITIITVFGTSCLLALSVGIVLFLGFNQAAESTRQLWADQSKALIDRMEQSLDSHLRPVRDQALWVASDIKKVRNLESLDEYMFGVLAATPQVAGIAIVTADGKSRRWHRERRLAITEDWSNRSEIVNWLEQAKVKTQPAWRAPIWVSDPVDTASLLHDIPLTNDKGEFIGVFAQVIAVQALSDFLSISYTETGVTPFVLYDRDFVLAHPVLNQLETKRTLPRINDVDDLVLERIWSPDIDSTFITKVLENTEAKGVFMGDKYFMFLYRHIEHYGPSAWTVGVYLNTHLLPDGEVDRILNAMWIGLAVLIFGIIASIIVGRKVSTPVKAIVFAANTVDEGHLDSLSPLGRSRIRELDDANNAFNNMIKGLRERALIRDTLGRFVPEKVASSLLTGGGEIEVKKTDATILFCDIESFTTLTESLGPVKIVEVLNAYFSAMVDILEQYEGVVTQFQGDAILTTFNVPITNSAHAENAIRAAQEMLSSVAAQTFDGEQLNIRIGIDTGPVVAGAIGAKGRLSYTVHGDAVNLASRIEEMNKIYGTRLLISDRTTIFLPKIIFKMVGETTVRGQSQPITLYTLDNIAE
;
A
#
# COMPACT_ATOMS: atom_id res chain seq x y z
N MET A 1 31.26 0.18 16.56
CA MET A 1 29.79 0.08 16.76
C MET A 1 29.07 0.22 15.44
N ARG A 2 28.45 -0.86 14.91
CA ARG A 2 27.62 -0.79 13.69
C ARG A 2 26.38 0.05 13.99
N LYS A 3 26.23 1.22 13.33
CA LYS A 3 24.99 2.01 13.36
C LYS A 3 23.87 1.10 12.84
N ARG A 4 23.00 0.61 13.71
CA ARG A 4 21.78 -0.09 13.31
C ARG A 4 20.94 0.89 12.51
N PHE A 5 20.65 0.56 11.26
CA PHE A 5 19.77 1.34 10.38
C PHE A 5 18.36 1.32 11.02
N ARG A 6 17.92 2.44 11.56
CA ARG A 6 16.59 2.57 12.18
C ARG A 6 15.66 3.20 11.16
N ILE A 7 14.72 2.41 10.67
CA ILE A 7 13.71 2.88 9.70
C ILE A 7 12.56 3.51 10.48
N PRO A 8 12.13 4.75 10.14
CA PRO A 8 10.97 5.37 10.76
C PRO A 8 9.69 4.55 10.58
N ILE A 9 8.89 4.44 11.63
CA ILE A 9 7.63 3.67 11.60
C ILE A 9 6.69 4.14 10.49
N THR A 10 6.72 5.43 10.14
CA THR A 10 5.98 6.02 9.01
C THR A 10 6.36 5.38 7.68
N ILE A 11 7.65 5.13 7.45
CA ILE A 11 8.12 4.52 6.21
C ILE A 11 7.67 3.06 6.16
N ILE A 12 7.79 2.32 7.27
CA ILE A 12 7.39 0.92 7.32
C ILE A 12 5.88 0.77 7.08
N THR A 13 5.06 1.58 7.75
CA THR A 13 3.60 1.51 7.60
C THR A 13 3.14 1.96 6.22
N VAL A 14 3.62 3.10 5.70
CA VAL A 14 3.25 3.61 4.38
C VAL A 14 3.73 2.68 3.28
N PHE A 15 5.00 2.25 3.33
CA PHE A 15 5.57 1.36 2.32
C PHE A 15 4.91 -0.02 2.36
N GLY A 16 4.71 -0.60 3.57
CA GLY A 16 4.09 -1.92 3.72
C GLY A 16 2.64 -1.95 3.21
N THR A 17 1.82 -0.97 3.61
CA THR A 17 0.42 -0.90 3.16
C THR A 17 0.30 -0.54 1.68
N SER A 18 1.14 0.37 1.15
CA SER A 18 1.16 0.71 -0.27
C SER A 18 1.63 -0.46 -1.14
N CYS A 19 2.62 -1.23 -0.70
CA CYS A 19 3.12 -2.41 -1.42
C CYS A 19 2.06 -3.53 -1.45
N LEU A 20 1.39 -3.80 -0.33
CA LEU A 20 0.29 -4.77 -0.27
C LEU A 20 -0.88 -4.35 -1.18
N LEU A 21 -1.23 -3.08 -1.18
CA LEU A 21 -2.30 -2.55 -2.01
C LEU A 21 -1.93 -2.60 -3.50
N ALA A 22 -0.70 -2.22 -3.86
CA ALA A 22 -0.20 -2.33 -5.23
C ALA A 22 -0.17 -3.78 -5.71
N LEU A 23 0.25 -4.72 -4.86
CA LEU A 23 0.25 -6.15 -5.17
C LEU A 23 -1.17 -6.67 -5.37
N SER A 24 -2.12 -6.33 -4.48
CA SER A 24 -3.51 -6.79 -4.58
C SER A 24 -4.21 -6.22 -5.82
N VAL A 25 -4.05 -4.92 -6.11
CA VAL A 25 -4.58 -4.29 -7.32
C VAL A 25 -3.94 -4.88 -8.57
N GLY A 26 -2.61 -5.10 -8.55
CA GLY A 26 -1.88 -5.74 -9.65
C GLY A 26 -2.38 -7.15 -9.95
N ILE A 27 -2.61 -7.98 -8.92
CA ILE A 27 -3.16 -9.33 -9.07
C ILE A 27 -4.58 -9.27 -9.64
N VAL A 28 -5.45 -8.40 -9.13
CA VAL A 28 -6.83 -8.27 -9.61
C VAL A 28 -6.87 -7.81 -11.06
N LEU A 29 -6.05 -6.80 -11.43
CA LEU A 29 -5.95 -6.33 -12.81
C LEU A 29 -5.37 -7.41 -13.74
N PHE A 30 -4.35 -8.15 -13.31
CA PHE A 30 -3.76 -9.25 -14.09
C PHE A 30 -4.77 -10.39 -14.31
N LEU A 31 -5.47 -10.81 -13.27
CA LEU A 31 -6.50 -11.85 -13.38
C LEU A 31 -7.67 -11.37 -14.24
N GLY A 32 -8.12 -10.12 -14.02
CA GLY A 32 -9.19 -9.51 -14.81
C GLY A 32 -8.82 -9.38 -16.29
N PHE A 33 -7.60 -8.98 -16.61
CA PHE A 33 -7.10 -8.91 -17.97
C PHE A 33 -7.03 -10.29 -18.63
N ASN A 34 -6.47 -11.29 -17.95
CA ASN A 34 -6.44 -12.65 -18.48
C ASN A 34 -7.84 -13.23 -18.70
N GLN A 35 -8.76 -13.00 -17.76
CA GLN A 35 -10.15 -13.45 -17.88
C GLN A 35 -10.86 -12.74 -19.03
N ALA A 36 -10.67 -11.43 -19.17
CA ALA A 36 -11.24 -10.66 -20.29
C ALA A 36 -10.67 -11.13 -21.64
N ALA A 37 -9.35 -11.30 -21.73
CA ALA A 37 -8.70 -11.77 -22.94
C ALA A 37 -9.20 -13.17 -23.37
N GLU A 38 -9.37 -14.08 -22.42
CA GLU A 38 -9.89 -15.43 -22.70
C GLU A 38 -11.38 -15.38 -23.10
N SER A 39 -12.18 -14.61 -22.36
CA SER A 39 -13.59 -14.41 -22.70
C SER A 39 -13.79 -13.80 -24.08
N THR A 40 -12.97 -12.80 -24.42
CA THR A 40 -12.97 -12.17 -25.74
C THR A 40 -12.60 -13.17 -26.85
N ARG A 41 -11.56 -13.99 -26.61
CA ARG A 41 -11.19 -15.06 -27.57
C ARG A 41 -12.31 -16.04 -27.80
N GLN A 42 -12.97 -16.50 -26.74
CA GLN A 42 -14.10 -17.43 -26.85
C GLN A 42 -15.28 -16.79 -27.60
N LEU A 43 -15.62 -15.55 -27.27
CA LEU A 43 -16.70 -14.83 -27.94
C LEU A 43 -16.41 -14.67 -29.44
N TRP A 44 -15.18 -14.31 -29.79
CA TRP A 44 -14.72 -14.23 -31.17
C TRP A 44 -14.81 -15.57 -31.91
N ALA A 45 -14.38 -16.65 -31.27
CA ALA A 45 -14.46 -17.98 -31.83
C ALA A 45 -15.92 -18.39 -32.10
N ASP A 46 -16.80 -18.17 -31.12
CA ASP A 46 -18.22 -18.49 -31.24
C ASP A 46 -18.91 -17.67 -32.32
N GLN A 47 -18.63 -16.36 -32.38
CA GLN A 47 -19.15 -15.47 -33.43
C GLN A 47 -18.65 -15.86 -34.81
N SER A 48 -17.33 -16.15 -34.92
CA SER A 48 -16.72 -16.58 -36.17
C SER A 48 -17.31 -17.90 -36.65
N LYS A 49 -17.46 -18.87 -35.78
CA LYS A 49 -18.12 -20.14 -36.07
C LYS A 49 -19.56 -19.93 -36.52
N ALA A 50 -20.33 -19.16 -35.76
CA ALA A 50 -21.72 -18.86 -36.12
C ALA A 50 -21.85 -18.17 -37.48
N LEU A 51 -20.88 -17.31 -37.85
CA LEU A 51 -20.85 -16.63 -39.15
C LEU A 51 -20.61 -17.62 -40.28
N ILE A 52 -19.63 -18.52 -40.15
CA ILE A 52 -19.34 -19.53 -41.17
C ILE A 52 -20.45 -20.57 -41.24
N ASP A 53 -21.02 -21.01 -40.13
CA ASP A 53 -22.14 -21.93 -40.10
C ASP A 53 -23.37 -21.32 -40.83
N ARG A 54 -23.65 -20.03 -40.64
CA ARG A 54 -24.68 -19.31 -41.37
C ARG A 54 -24.37 -19.25 -42.88
N MET A 55 -23.11 -19.00 -43.25
CA MET A 55 -22.70 -18.95 -44.64
C MET A 55 -22.93 -20.32 -45.32
N GLU A 56 -22.49 -21.41 -44.68
CA GLU A 56 -22.69 -22.76 -45.15
C GLU A 56 -24.18 -23.11 -45.26
N GLN A 57 -24.95 -22.78 -44.19
CA GLN A 57 -26.41 -23.00 -44.18
C GLN A 57 -27.12 -22.18 -45.26
N SER A 58 -26.68 -20.94 -45.51
CA SER A 58 -27.23 -20.08 -46.57
C SER A 58 -26.97 -20.70 -47.92
N LEU A 59 -25.75 -21.17 -48.16
CA LEU A 59 -25.38 -21.86 -49.41
C LEU A 59 -26.21 -23.15 -49.59
N ASP A 60 -26.31 -24.00 -48.58
CA ASP A 60 -27.10 -25.24 -48.63
C ASP A 60 -28.59 -24.93 -48.86
N SER A 61 -29.14 -23.92 -48.20
CA SER A 61 -30.54 -23.49 -48.39
C SER A 61 -30.84 -23.04 -49.84
N HIS A 62 -29.83 -22.49 -50.51
CA HIS A 62 -29.94 -22.10 -51.92
C HIS A 62 -29.82 -23.28 -52.87
N LEU A 63 -28.93 -24.24 -52.58
CA LEU A 63 -28.64 -25.37 -53.48
C LEU A 63 -29.46 -26.62 -53.19
N ARG A 64 -29.94 -26.82 -51.97
CA ARG A 64 -30.73 -28.00 -51.58
C ARG A 64 -32.04 -28.14 -52.36
N PRO A 65 -32.83 -27.07 -52.58
CA PRO A 65 -34.04 -27.18 -53.40
C PRO A 65 -33.77 -27.65 -54.84
N VAL A 66 -32.62 -27.26 -55.38
CA VAL A 66 -32.18 -27.69 -56.71
C VAL A 66 -31.94 -29.20 -56.73
N ARG A 67 -31.19 -29.72 -55.75
CA ARG A 67 -30.89 -31.16 -55.61
C ARG A 67 -32.17 -31.97 -55.41
N ASP A 68 -33.00 -31.52 -54.48
CA ASP A 68 -34.20 -32.27 -54.08
C ASP A 68 -35.23 -32.31 -55.23
N GLN A 69 -35.40 -31.18 -55.94
CA GLN A 69 -36.23 -31.14 -57.15
C GLN A 69 -35.67 -32.04 -58.25
N ALA A 70 -34.36 -32.04 -58.49
CA ALA A 70 -33.72 -32.84 -59.52
C ALA A 70 -33.96 -34.35 -59.27
N LEU A 71 -33.84 -34.80 -58.02
CA LEU A 71 -34.11 -36.16 -57.63
C LEU A 71 -35.57 -36.56 -57.88
N TRP A 72 -36.50 -35.66 -57.51
CA TRP A 72 -37.93 -35.87 -57.75
C TRP A 72 -38.26 -35.96 -59.24
N VAL A 73 -37.78 -34.99 -60.05
CA VAL A 73 -37.97 -34.96 -61.51
C VAL A 73 -37.37 -36.21 -62.16
N ALA A 74 -36.13 -36.60 -61.80
CA ALA A 74 -35.49 -37.78 -62.33
C ALA A 74 -36.27 -39.08 -62.03
N SER A 75 -36.97 -39.15 -60.91
CA SER A 75 -37.85 -40.28 -60.55
C SER A 75 -39.11 -40.34 -61.38
N ASP A 76 -39.66 -39.15 -61.71
CA ASP A 76 -40.94 -39.06 -62.42
C ASP A 76 -40.84 -39.28 -63.92
N ILE A 77 -39.74 -38.82 -64.55
CA ILE A 77 -39.53 -38.89 -66.01
C ILE A 77 -39.08 -40.29 -66.51
N LYS A 78 -38.87 -41.27 -65.66
CA LYS A 78 -38.44 -42.62 -66.05
C LYS A 78 -39.26 -43.31 -67.10
N LYS A 79 -40.55 -42.94 -67.28
CA LYS A 79 -41.51 -43.54 -68.18
C LYS A 79 -41.71 -42.75 -69.49
N VAL A 80 -41.10 -41.58 -69.65
CA VAL A 80 -41.34 -40.71 -70.75
C VAL A 80 -40.53 -41.10 -71.98
N ARG A 81 -41.18 -41.42 -73.08
CA ARG A 81 -40.57 -41.84 -74.36
C ARG A 81 -40.34 -40.65 -75.30
N ASN A 82 -41.05 -39.56 -75.15
CA ASN A 82 -40.92 -38.41 -76.02
C ASN A 82 -40.56 -37.17 -75.21
N LEU A 83 -39.39 -36.56 -75.51
CA LEU A 83 -38.89 -35.35 -74.77
C LEU A 83 -39.72 -34.12 -75.05
N GLU A 84 -40.43 -34.02 -76.23
CA GLU A 84 -41.27 -32.89 -76.52
C GLU A 84 -42.54 -32.82 -75.64
N SER A 85 -43.03 -33.97 -75.25
CA SER A 85 -44.18 -34.04 -74.34
C SER A 85 -43.91 -33.52 -72.93
N LEU A 86 -42.63 -33.22 -72.58
CA LEU A 86 -42.18 -32.70 -71.32
C LEU A 86 -42.15 -31.18 -71.21
N ASP A 87 -42.46 -30.42 -72.26
CA ASP A 87 -42.22 -29.00 -72.29
C ASP A 87 -43.00 -28.24 -71.16
N GLU A 88 -44.28 -28.43 -71.06
CA GLU A 88 -45.10 -27.80 -70.00
C GLU A 88 -44.61 -28.21 -68.56
N TYR A 89 -44.32 -29.49 -68.44
CA TYR A 89 -43.82 -30.02 -67.14
C TYR A 89 -42.46 -29.41 -66.77
N MET A 90 -41.51 -29.34 -67.67
CA MET A 90 -40.17 -28.77 -67.42
C MET A 90 -40.19 -27.28 -67.18
N PHE A 91 -41.07 -26.54 -67.87
CA PHE A 91 -41.31 -25.12 -67.55
C PHE A 91 -41.93 -24.94 -66.16
N GLY A 92 -42.82 -25.84 -65.78
CA GLY A 92 -43.32 -25.88 -64.38
C GLY A 92 -42.24 -26.15 -63.37
N VAL A 93 -41.34 -27.10 -63.64
CA VAL A 93 -40.18 -27.40 -62.82
C VAL A 93 -39.26 -26.20 -62.68
N LEU A 94 -38.95 -25.53 -63.82
CA LEU A 94 -38.16 -24.30 -63.79
C LEU A 94 -38.84 -23.19 -62.99
N ALA A 95 -40.17 -23.03 -63.12
CA ALA A 95 -40.90 -22.01 -62.37
C ALA A 95 -40.80 -22.25 -60.86
N ALA A 96 -40.79 -23.51 -60.39
CA ALA A 96 -40.74 -23.88 -58.97
C ALA A 96 -39.39 -23.69 -58.32
N THR A 97 -38.30 -23.65 -59.08
CA THR A 97 -36.91 -23.52 -58.53
C THR A 97 -36.18 -22.32 -59.16
N PRO A 98 -36.35 -21.14 -58.61
CA PRO A 98 -35.78 -19.88 -59.20
C PRO A 98 -34.26 -19.90 -59.43
N GLN A 99 -33.53 -20.71 -58.68
CA GLN A 99 -32.07 -20.83 -58.74
C GLN A 99 -31.59 -21.52 -60.07
N VAL A 100 -32.44 -22.29 -60.69
CA VAL A 100 -32.13 -23.04 -61.93
C VAL A 100 -32.38 -22.17 -63.13
N ALA A 101 -31.33 -21.82 -63.89
CA ALA A 101 -31.40 -21.02 -65.11
C ALA A 101 -31.89 -21.85 -66.30
N GLY A 102 -31.57 -23.14 -66.29
CA GLY A 102 -31.96 -24.06 -67.41
C GLY A 102 -31.91 -25.52 -66.95
N ILE A 103 -32.64 -26.34 -67.64
CA ILE A 103 -32.67 -27.79 -67.50
C ILE A 103 -32.30 -28.44 -68.84
N ALA A 104 -31.59 -29.55 -68.79
CA ALA A 104 -31.27 -30.37 -69.96
C ALA A 104 -31.56 -31.85 -69.66
N ILE A 105 -32.12 -32.53 -70.61
CA ILE A 105 -32.14 -34.00 -70.73
C ILE A 105 -31.30 -34.39 -71.90
N VAL A 106 -30.31 -35.26 -71.68
CA VAL A 106 -29.47 -35.80 -72.74
C VAL A 106 -29.67 -37.32 -72.70
N THR A 107 -30.21 -37.84 -73.76
CA THR A 107 -30.47 -39.29 -73.92
C THR A 107 -29.17 -40.07 -74.15
N ALA A 108 -29.19 -41.38 -73.87
CA ALA A 108 -28.02 -42.26 -74.04
C ALA A 108 -27.47 -42.28 -75.48
N ASP A 109 -28.28 -41.94 -76.51
CA ASP A 109 -27.87 -41.80 -77.92
C ASP A 109 -27.35 -40.39 -78.23
N GLY A 110 -27.23 -39.49 -77.24
CA GLY A 110 -26.68 -38.14 -77.43
C GLY A 110 -27.65 -37.07 -77.89
N LYS A 111 -28.95 -37.33 -77.99
CA LYS A 111 -29.94 -36.32 -78.27
C LYS A 111 -30.23 -35.51 -77.05
N SER A 112 -30.20 -34.19 -77.14
CA SER A 112 -30.44 -33.28 -76.04
C SER A 112 -31.70 -32.47 -76.24
N ARG A 113 -32.49 -32.25 -75.15
CA ARG A 113 -33.52 -31.21 -75.11
C ARG A 113 -33.27 -30.34 -73.87
N ARG A 114 -33.20 -29.04 -74.15
CA ARG A 114 -32.87 -28.01 -73.16
C ARG A 114 -34.02 -27.04 -72.99
N TRP A 115 -34.34 -26.67 -71.74
CA TRP A 115 -35.34 -25.68 -71.38
C TRP A 115 -34.66 -24.51 -70.66
N HIS A 116 -34.93 -23.30 -71.18
CA HIS A 116 -34.33 -22.09 -70.63
C HIS A 116 -35.40 -21.24 -69.97
N ARG A 117 -35.15 -20.80 -68.70
CA ARG A 117 -36.10 -20.06 -67.87
C ARG A 117 -36.51 -18.73 -68.48
N GLU A 118 -35.56 -17.82 -68.69
CA GLU A 118 -35.83 -16.44 -69.06
C GLU A 118 -36.45 -16.31 -70.45
N ARG A 119 -35.95 -17.06 -71.37
CA ARG A 119 -36.43 -17.01 -72.77
C ARG A 119 -37.66 -17.87 -73.04
N ARG A 120 -38.05 -18.69 -72.00
CA ARG A 120 -39.12 -19.69 -72.17
C ARG A 120 -39.00 -20.50 -73.44
N LEU A 121 -37.83 -20.94 -73.76
CA LEU A 121 -37.47 -21.62 -74.98
C LEU A 121 -37.03 -23.08 -74.69
N ALA A 122 -37.58 -24.02 -75.47
CA ALA A 122 -37.12 -25.41 -75.54
C ALA A 122 -36.35 -25.64 -76.83
N ILE A 123 -35.11 -26.15 -76.72
CA ILE A 123 -34.22 -26.38 -77.88
C ILE A 123 -33.85 -27.86 -77.91
N THR A 124 -33.99 -28.46 -79.07
CA THR A 124 -33.52 -29.85 -79.29
C THR A 124 -32.28 -29.80 -80.21
N GLU A 125 -31.22 -30.48 -79.79
CA GLU A 125 -29.96 -30.60 -80.53
C GLU A 125 -29.47 -32.04 -80.50
N ASP A 126 -28.75 -32.45 -81.53
CA ASP A 126 -28.03 -33.72 -81.50
C ASP A 126 -26.56 -33.45 -81.11
N TRP A 127 -26.19 -34.00 -79.93
CA TRP A 127 -24.85 -33.87 -79.34
C TRP A 127 -24.05 -35.17 -79.44
N SER A 128 -24.54 -36.18 -80.17
CA SER A 128 -23.90 -37.50 -80.33
C SER A 128 -22.47 -37.45 -80.83
N ASN A 129 -22.15 -36.40 -81.66
CA ASN A 129 -20.82 -36.19 -82.20
C ASN A 129 -19.89 -35.34 -81.33
N ARG A 130 -20.33 -34.86 -80.19
CA ARG A 130 -19.50 -34.06 -79.25
C ARG A 130 -18.76 -34.99 -78.32
N SER A 131 -17.45 -35.09 -78.44
CA SER A 131 -16.60 -35.96 -77.58
C SER A 131 -16.77 -35.74 -76.09
N GLU A 132 -16.96 -34.46 -75.67
CA GLU A 132 -17.20 -34.04 -74.30
C GLU A 132 -18.51 -34.64 -73.73
N ILE A 133 -19.55 -34.65 -74.52
CA ILE A 133 -20.86 -35.19 -74.19
C ILE A 133 -20.81 -36.71 -74.12
N VAL A 134 -20.14 -37.33 -75.05
CA VAL A 134 -19.94 -38.80 -74.98
C VAL A 134 -19.20 -39.21 -73.76
N ASN A 135 -18.11 -38.54 -73.43
CA ASN A 135 -17.37 -38.80 -72.19
C ASN A 135 -18.21 -38.56 -70.91
N TRP A 136 -19.04 -37.51 -70.94
CA TRP A 136 -19.96 -37.21 -69.83
C TRP A 136 -20.99 -38.33 -69.64
N LEU A 137 -21.64 -38.78 -70.69
CA LEU A 137 -22.61 -39.89 -70.69
C LEU A 137 -21.98 -41.19 -70.21
N GLU A 138 -20.79 -41.54 -70.65
CA GLU A 138 -20.07 -42.75 -70.18
C GLU A 138 -19.71 -42.65 -68.69
N GLN A 139 -19.29 -41.49 -68.20
CA GLN A 139 -19.05 -41.26 -66.79
C GLN A 139 -20.34 -41.36 -65.96
N ALA A 140 -21.44 -40.79 -66.42
CA ALA A 140 -22.74 -40.82 -65.77
C ALA A 140 -23.32 -42.24 -65.71
N LYS A 141 -23.06 -43.07 -66.73
CA LYS A 141 -23.45 -44.45 -66.80
C LYS A 141 -22.75 -45.32 -65.70
N VAL A 142 -21.52 -44.97 -65.38
CA VAL A 142 -20.73 -45.64 -64.30
C VAL A 142 -21.09 -45.11 -62.94
N LYS A 143 -21.27 -43.79 -62.80
CA LYS A 143 -21.64 -43.11 -61.54
C LYS A 143 -23.16 -43.03 -61.41
N THR A 144 -23.78 -44.01 -60.83
CA THR A 144 -25.25 -44.08 -60.71
C THR A 144 -25.85 -43.09 -59.67
N GLN A 145 -25.04 -42.20 -59.10
CA GLN A 145 -25.48 -41.21 -58.10
C GLN A 145 -25.47 -39.79 -58.66
N PRO A 146 -26.39 -38.96 -58.21
CA PRO A 146 -26.40 -37.52 -58.50
C PRO A 146 -25.06 -36.87 -58.16
N ALA A 147 -24.58 -36.00 -59.01
CA ALA A 147 -23.31 -35.33 -58.82
C ALA A 147 -23.33 -33.86 -59.21
N TRP A 148 -22.69 -33.04 -58.39
CA TRP A 148 -22.30 -31.69 -58.79
C TRP A 148 -21.02 -31.79 -59.64
N ARG A 149 -20.99 -31.03 -60.74
CA ARG A 149 -19.84 -30.99 -61.66
C ARG A 149 -18.96 -29.77 -61.46
N ALA A 150 -17.74 -29.81 -61.94
CA ALA A 150 -16.93 -28.62 -62.08
C ALA A 150 -17.70 -27.54 -62.84
N PRO A 151 -17.56 -26.27 -62.41
CA PRO A 151 -18.19 -25.17 -63.12
C PRO A 151 -17.74 -25.13 -64.60
N ILE A 152 -18.69 -25.01 -65.48
CA ILE A 152 -18.45 -24.96 -66.92
C ILE A 152 -19.14 -23.75 -67.55
N TRP A 153 -18.65 -23.35 -68.70
CA TRP A 153 -19.36 -22.42 -69.51
C TRP A 153 -20.52 -23.13 -70.22
N VAL A 154 -21.70 -22.62 -70.01
CA VAL A 154 -22.89 -23.08 -70.76
C VAL A 154 -23.22 -22.09 -71.85
N SER A 155 -23.16 -22.55 -73.09
CA SER A 155 -23.44 -21.73 -74.26
C SER A 155 -24.90 -21.25 -74.35
N ASP A 156 -25.17 -20.33 -75.26
CA ASP A 156 -26.54 -19.81 -75.54
C ASP A 156 -27.61 -20.92 -75.35
N PRO A 157 -28.71 -20.69 -74.67
CA PRO A 157 -29.22 -19.39 -74.20
C PRO A 157 -28.81 -18.95 -72.83
N VAL A 158 -28.06 -19.73 -72.07
CA VAL A 158 -27.61 -19.39 -70.70
C VAL A 158 -26.44 -18.41 -70.73
N ASP A 159 -25.49 -18.68 -71.59
CA ASP A 159 -24.30 -17.88 -71.94
C ASP A 159 -23.52 -17.33 -70.77
N THR A 160 -23.33 -18.16 -69.72
CA THR A 160 -22.60 -17.81 -68.50
C THR A 160 -21.91 -19.02 -67.90
N ALA A 161 -20.91 -18.77 -67.08
CA ALA A 161 -20.33 -19.79 -66.20
C ALA A 161 -21.41 -20.34 -65.27
N SER A 162 -21.51 -21.65 -65.20
CA SER A 162 -22.61 -22.31 -64.49
C SER A 162 -22.14 -23.54 -63.75
N LEU A 163 -22.78 -23.80 -62.65
CA LEU A 163 -22.74 -25.06 -61.93
C LEU A 163 -23.73 -26.03 -62.55
N LEU A 164 -23.32 -27.28 -62.74
CA LEU A 164 -24.20 -28.34 -63.18
C LEU A 164 -24.44 -29.32 -62.07
N HIS A 165 -25.73 -29.67 -61.89
CA HIS A 165 -26.13 -30.80 -61.07
C HIS A 165 -26.77 -31.82 -62.00
N ASP A 166 -26.14 -32.98 -62.14
CA ASP A 166 -26.58 -34.01 -63.07
C ASP A 166 -27.02 -35.30 -62.30
N ILE A 167 -28.06 -35.92 -62.83
CA ILE A 167 -28.61 -37.15 -62.30
C ILE A 167 -28.70 -38.16 -63.45
N PRO A 168 -28.06 -39.31 -63.34
CA PRO A 168 -28.23 -40.43 -64.29
C PRO A 168 -29.68 -40.91 -64.29
N LEU A 169 -30.27 -40.98 -65.44
CA LEU A 169 -31.62 -41.48 -65.64
C LEU A 169 -31.56 -42.97 -65.95
N THR A 170 -32.41 -43.75 -65.27
CA THR A 170 -32.56 -45.17 -65.53
C THR A 170 -34.04 -45.51 -65.77
N ASN A 171 -34.31 -46.49 -66.62
CA ASN A 171 -35.65 -47.02 -66.82
C ASN A 171 -36.07 -47.94 -65.63
N ASP A 172 -37.29 -48.46 -65.65
CA ASP A 172 -37.81 -49.36 -64.61
C ASP A 172 -37.00 -50.70 -64.47
N LYS A 173 -36.18 -51.02 -65.44
CA LYS A 173 -35.26 -52.17 -65.43
C LYS A 173 -33.88 -51.85 -64.89
N GLY A 174 -33.59 -50.57 -64.53
CA GLY A 174 -32.29 -50.12 -64.11
C GLY A 174 -31.29 -49.84 -65.24
N GLU A 175 -31.72 -49.89 -66.50
CA GLU A 175 -30.88 -49.60 -67.66
C GLU A 175 -30.71 -48.07 -67.81
N PHE A 176 -29.49 -47.59 -68.10
CA PHE A 176 -29.17 -46.17 -68.33
C PHE A 176 -29.85 -45.66 -69.61
N ILE A 177 -30.67 -44.62 -69.46
CA ILE A 177 -31.40 -43.99 -70.61
C ILE A 177 -30.93 -42.59 -70.92
N GLY A 178 -30.12 -41.98 -70.06
CA GLY A 178 -29.57 -40.61 -70.26
C GLY A 178 -29.23 -39.91 -68.97
N VAL A 179 -29.09 -38.60 -69.02
CA VAL A 179 -28.78 -37.69 -67.91
C VAL A 179 -29.78 -36.57 -67.85
N PHE A 180 -30.33 -36.27 -66.69
CA PHE A 180 -31.01 -35.07 -66.34
C PHE A 180 -29.99 -34.10 -65.72
N ALA A 181 -29.91 -32.87 -66.24
CA ALA A 181 -28.99 -31.86 -65.74
C ALA A 181 -29.72 -30.56 -65.45
N GLN A 182 -29.44 -29.93 -64.33
CA GLN A 182 -29.84 -28.59 -63.97
C GLN A 182 -28.63 -27.66 -64.03
N VAL A 183 -28.88 -26.45 -64.52
CA VAL A 183 -27.88 -25.39 -64.74
C VAL A 183 -28.16 -24.26 -63.79
N ILE A 184 -27.24 -23.94 -62.93
CA ILE A 184 -27.30 -22.82 -61.99
C ILE A 184 -26.23 -21.80 -62.42
N ALA A 185 -26.65 -20.58 -62.76
CA ALA A 185 -25.72 -19.54 -63.11
C ALA A 185 -24.89 -19.12 -61.89
N VAL A 186 -23.58 -19.03 -62.02
CA VAL A 186 -22.65 -18.58 -60.97
C VAL A 186 -23.02 -17.16 -60.51
N GLN A 187 -23.48 -16.32 -61.41
CA GLN A 187 -23.96 -14.98 -61.09
C GLN A 187 -25.13 -15.00 -60.07
N ALA A 188 -26.11 -15.90 -60.25
CA ALA A 188 -27.26 -16.01 -59.34
C ALA A 188 -26.82 -16.39 -57.93
N LEU A 189 -25.75 -17.17 -57.76
CA LEU A 189 -25.18 -17.49 -56.45
C LEU A 189 -24.50 -16.26 -55.81
N SER A 190 -23.78 -15.47 -56.61
CA SER A 190 -23.16 -14.22 -56.16
C SER A 190 -24.20 -13.19 -55.74
N ASP A 191 -25.29 -13.04 -56.48
CA ASP A 191 -26.41 -12.14 -56.16
C ASP A 191 -27.05 -12.55 -54.80
N PHE A 192 -27.34 -13.84 -54.67
CA PHE A 192 -27.93 -14.39 -53.43
C PHE A 192 -27.07 -14.11 -52.19
N LEU A 193 -25.77 -14.38 -52.30
CA LEU A 193 -24.86 -14.17 -51.16
C LEU A 193 -24.65 -12.68 -50.88
N SER A 194 -24.58 -11.84 -51.92
CA SER A 194 -24.43 -10.39 -51.76
C SER A 194 -25.60 -9.78 -50.99
N ILE A 195 -26.84 -10.15 -51.34
CA ILE A 195 -28.06 -9.66 -50.66
C ILE A 195 -28.06 -10.09 -49.18
N SER A 196 -27.64 -11.32 -48.91
CA SER A 196 -27.68 -11.89 -47.56
C SER A 196 -26.69 -11.21 -46.59
N TYR A 197 -25.64 -10.53 -47.10
CA TYR A 197 -24.55 -9.97 -46.27
C TYR A 197 -24.35 -8.46 -46.43
N THR A 198 -25.11 -7.78 -47.25
CA THR A 198 -24.93 -6.34 -47.57
C THR A 198 -24.97 -5.42 -46.33
N GLU A 199 -25.77 -5.79 -45.31
CA GLU A 199 -25.96 -4.97 -44.10
C GLU A 199 -24.98 -5.30 -42.96
N THR A 200 -24.17 -6.34 -43.11
CA THR A 200 -23.36 -6.86 -41.99
C THR A 200 -21.93 -6.30 -41.95
N GLY A 201 -21.49 -5.56 -43.00
CA GLY A 201 -20.10 -5.13 -43.12
C GLY A 201 -19.11 -6.29 -43.35
N VAL A 202 -19.64 -7.46 -43.71
CA VAL A 202 -18.90 -8.69 -43.97
C VAL A 202 -19.02 -9.00 -45.46
N THR A 203 -17.91 -9.33 -46.12
CA THR A 203 -17.91 -9.68 -47.52
C THR A 203 -17.83 -11.20 -47.67
N PRO A 204 -18.88 -11.85 -48.24
CA PRO A 204 -18.87 -13.28 -48.47
C PRO A 204 -18.09 -13.64 -49.73
N PHE A 205 -17.46 -14.82 -49.74
CA PHE A 205 -16.83 -15.38 -50.92
C PHE A 205 -16.98 -16.91 -50.95
N VAL A 206 -17.05 -17.45 -52.16
CA VAL A 206 -16.94 -18.88 -52.40
C VAL A 206 -15.89 -19.08 -53.48
N LEU A 207 -14.88 -19.89 -53.19
CA LEU A 207 -13.85 -20.26 -54.16
C LEU A 207 -14.00 -21.73 -54.54
N TYR A 208 -13.74 -22.05 -55.81
CA TYR A 208 -13.63 -23.38 -56.37
C TYR A 208 -12.17 -23.67 -56.67
N ASP A 209 -11.71 -24.86 -56.27
CA ASP A 209 -10.34 -25.32 -56.49
C ASP A 209 -9.29 -24.25 -56.12
N ARG A 210 -9.52 -23.62 -54.98
CA ARG A 210 -8.64 -22.62 -54.35
C ARG A 210 -8.49 -21.29 -55.08
N ASP A 211 -8.41 -21.29 -56.44
CA ASP A 211 -8.03 -20.11 -57.20
C ASP A 211 -9.20 -19.44 -57.96
N PHE A 212 -10.28 -20.14 -58.21
CA PHE A 212 -11.40 -19.63 -58.99
C PHE A 212 -12.50 -19.08 -58.08
N VAL A 213 -12.99 -17.89 -58.42
CA VAL A 213 -14.06 -17.25 -57.66
C VAL A 213 -15.41 -17.71 -58.17
N LEU A 214 -16.11 -18.48 -57.35
CA LEU A 214 -17.44 -19.01 -57.65
C LEU A 214 -18.55 -18.04 -57.26
N ALA A 215 -18.40 -17.34 -56.15
CA ALA A 215 -19.33 -16.29 -55.73
C ALA A 215 -18.60 -15.20 -54.93
N HIS A 216 -18.85 -13.97 -55.32
CA HIS A 216 -18.33 -12.76 -54.65
C HIS A 216 -19.16 -11.54 -55.10
N PRO A 217 -19.42 -10.54 -54.22
CA PRO A 217 -20.20 -9.35 -54.57
C PRO A 217 -19.71 -8.58 -55.81
N VAL A 218 -18.39 -8.56 -56.02
CA VAL A 218 -17.79 -7.87 -57.18
C VAL A 218 -18.15 -8.53 -58.49
N LEU A 219 -18.47 -9.84 -58.53
CA LEU A 219 -18.88 -10.53 -59.74
C LEU A 219 -20.14 -9.92 -60.37
N ASN A 220 -21.00 -9.27 -59.55
CA ASN A 220 -22.22 -8.61 -60.03
C ASN A 220 -21.92 -7.37 -60.90
N GLN A 221 -20.70 -6.87 -60.88
CA GLN A 221 -20.24 -5.69 -61.61
C GLN A 221 -19.35 -6.04 -62.82
N LEU A 222 -18.95 -7.32 -62.92
CA LEU A 222 -18.09 -7.77 -64.00
C LEU A 222 -18.92 -8.26 -65.19
N GLU A 223 -18.52 -7.89 -66.40
CA GLU A 223 -19.07 -8.51 -67.60
C GLU A 223 -18.78 -10.01 -67.54
N THR A 224 -19.79 -10.83 -67.83
CA THR A 224 -19.72 -12.28 -67.83
C THR A 224 -18.65 -12.78 -68.83
N LYS A 225 -17.52 -13.23 -68.27
CA LYS A 225 -16.48 -13.89 -69.11
C LYS A 225 -16.82 -15.36 -69.26
N ARG A 226 -16.35 -15.94 -70.41
CA ARG A 226 -16.56 -17.38 -70.69
C ARG A 226 -15.91 -18.38 -69.75
N THR A 227 -15.16 -17.92 -68.77
CA THR A 227 -14.50 -18.73 -67.77
C THR A 227 -14.72 -18.12 -66.37
N LEU A 228 -14.67 -18.97 -65.34
CA LEU A 228 -14.64 -18.46 -63.96
C LEU A 228 -13.44 -17.54 -63.80
N PRO A 229 -13.62 -16.37 -63.19
CA PRO A 229 -12.50 -15.48 -62.88
C PRO A 229 -11.63 -16.12 -61.81
N ARG A 230 -10.33 -15.93 -61.94
CA ARG A 230 -9.41 -16.24 -60.84
C ARG A 230 -9.46 -15.13 -59.78
N ILE A 231 -8.97 -15.42 -58.58
CA ILE A 231 -8.88 -14.44 -57.51
C ILE A 231 -8.22 -13.14 -57.97
N ASN A 232 -7.14 -13.23 -58.77
CA ASN A 232 -6.40 -12.08 -59.28
C ASN A 232 -7.11 -11.35 -60.45
N ASP A 233 -8.17 -11.92 -61.00
CA ASP A 233 -8.98 -11.31 -62.05
C ASP A 233 -10.18 -10.52 -61.51
N VAL A 234 -10.44 -10.66 -60.21
CA VAL A 234 -11.47 -9.97 -59.43
C VAL A 234 -10.86 -8.70 -58.85
N ASP A 235 -11.46 -7.55 -59.13
CA ASP A 235 -10.96 -6.26 -58.60
C ASP A 235 -11.26 -6.13 -57.11
N ASP A 236 -10.65 -7.01 -56.32
CA ASP A 236 -10.74 -7.01 -54.87
C ASP A 236 -9.38 -7.30 -54.26
N LEU A 237 -8.71 -6.23 -53.85
CA LEU A 237 -7.36 -6.26 -53.28
C LEU A 237 -7.28 -7.04 -51.96
N VAL A 238 -8.40 -7.19 -51.21
CA VAL A 238 -8.43 -7.96 -49.98
C VAL A 238 -8.44 -9.44 -50.31
N LEU A 239 -9.36 -9.88 -51.21
CA LEU A 239 -9.49 -11.28 -51.59
C LEU A 239 -8.22 -11.82 -52.24
N GLU A 240 -7.51 -11.01 -53.06
CA GLU A 240 -6.24 -11.38 -53.67
C GLU A 240 -5.19 -11.86 -52.70
N ARG A 241 -5.27 -11.38 -51.43
CA ARG A 241 -4.30 -11.72 -50.40
C ARG A 241 -4.65 -12.91 -49.56
N ILE A 242 -5.76 -13.59 -49.80
CA ILE A 242 -6.18 -14.75 -48.96
C ILE A 242 -5.12 -15.83 -48.85
N TRP A 243 -4.28 -16.00 -49.86
CA TRP A 243 -3.21 -17.01 -49.90
C TRP A 243 -1.81 -16.43 -49.72
N SER A 244 -1.68 -15.14 -49.35
CA SER A 244 -0.39 -14.49 -49.13
C SER A 244 0.38 -15.15 -47.99
N PRO A 245 1.71 -15.32 -48.12
CA PRO A 245 2.53 -15.84 -47.04
C PRO A 245 2.65 -14.89 -45.85
N ASP A 246 2.37 -13.60 -46.04
CA ASP A 246 2.43 -12.58 -44.96
C ASP A 246 1.21 -12.58 -44.03
N ILE A 247 0.35 -13.59 -44.16
CA ILE A 247 -0.85 -13.71 -43.38
C ILE A 247 -0.50 -14.20 -41.97
N ASP A 248 -0.81 -13.39 -40.96
CA ASP A 248 -0.68 -13.79 -39.55
C ASP A 248 -1.73 -14.85 -39.23
N SER A 249 -1.27 -16.11 -39.11
CA SER A 249 -2.13 -17.25 -38.78
C SER A 249 -2.20 -17.55 -37.29
N THR A 250 -1.46 -16.81 -36.44
CA THR A 250 -1.19 -17.23 -35.06
C THR A 250 -2.33 -16.95 -34.08
N PHE A 251 -3.26 -16.07 -34.43
CA PHE A 251 -4.17 -15.53 -33.42
C PHE A 251 -5.41 -16.40 -33.10
N ILE A 252 -5.92 -17.25 -34.01
CA ILE A 252 -7.24 -17.89 -33.83
C ILE A 252 -7.28 -19.39 -34.19
N THR A 253 -6.30 -19.93 -34.88
CA THR A 253 -6.30 -21.29 -35.47
C THR A 253 -6.51 -22.46 -34.49
N LYS A 254 -6.44 -22.25 -33.18
CA LYS A 254 -6.58 -23.31 -32.17
C LYS A 254 -7.99 -23.55 -31.64
N VAL A 255 -8.93 -22.64 -31.93
CA VAL A 255 -10.25 -22.61 -31.28
C VAL A 255 -11.40 -23.01 -32.20
N LEU A 256 -11.19 -23.01 -33.52
CA LEU A 256 -12.22 -23.24 -34.50
C LEU A 256 -12.10 -24.65 -35.11
N GLU A 257 -12.94 -25.58 -34.68
CA GLU A 257 -13.08 -26.87 -35.35
C GLU A 257 -13.52 -26.67 -36.81
N ASN A 258 -12.73 -27.19 -37.76
CA ASN A 258 -13.00 -27.13 -39.21
C ASN A 258 -13.20 -25.72 -39.84
N THR A 259 -12.78 -24.65 -39.17
CA THR A 259 -12.81 -23.29 -39.69
C THR A 259 -11.43 -22.68 -39.54
N GLU A 260 -10.92 -22.12 -40.65
CA GLU A 260 -9.65 -21.40 -40.65
C GLU A 260 -9.90 -19.90 -40.51
N ALA A 261 -9.05 -19.24 -39.71
CA ALA A 261 -9.04 -17.79 -39.57
C ALA A 261 -7.65 -17.27 -39.90
N LYS A 262 -7.58 -16.29 -40.78
CA LYS A 262 -6.33 -15.63 -41.21
C LYS A 262 -6.51 -14.12 -41.27
N GLY A 263 -5.48 -13.38 -40.86
CA GLY A 263 -5.51 -11.93 -40.88
C GLY A 263 -4.48 -11.33 -41.84
N VAL A 264 -4.79 -10.21 -42.45
CA VAL A 264 -3.89 -9.48 -43.32
C VAL A 264 -3.97 -7.98 -43.07
N PHE A 265 -2.82 -7.32 -43.03
CA PHE A 265 -2.74 -5.87 -42.99
C PHE A 265 -2.75 -5.27 -44.39
N MET A 266 -3.59 -4.27 -44.58
CA MET A 266 -3.63 -3.48 -45.81
C MET A 266 -3.57 -1.99 -45.45
N GLY A 267 -2.38 -1.42 -45.51
CA GLY A 267 -2.14 -0.09 -44.99
C GLY A 267 -2.35 -0.04 -43.46
N ASP A 268 -3.29 0.80 -43.04
CA ASP A 268 -3.69 0.95 -41.63
C ASP A 268 -4.86 0.04 -41.18
N LYS A 269 -5.41 -0.72 -42.14
CA LYS A 269 -6.59 -1.58 -41.92
C LYS A 269 -6.18 -3.04 -41.78
N TYR A 270 -6.78 -3.71 -40.80
CA TYR A 270 -6.62 -5.14 -40.61
C TYR A 270 -7.88 -5.87 -41.03
N PHE A 271 -7.73 -6.80 -41.96
CA PHE A 271 -8.80 -7.65 -42.47
C PHE A 271 -8.63 -9.06 -41.96
N MET A 272 -9.72 -9.68 -41.54
CA MET A 272 -9.74 -11.06 -41.10
C MET A 272 -10.56 -11.91 -42.04
N PHE A 273 -9.97 -12.99 -42.56
CA PHE A 273 -10.62 -14.04 -43.31
C PHE A 273 -11.06 -15.15 -42.38
N LEU A 274 -12.30 -15.60 -42.55
CA LEU A 274 -12.86 -16.79 -41.93
C LEU A 274 -13.37 -17.69 -43.02
N TYR A 275 -12.90 -18.93 -43.10
CA TYR A 275 -13.32 -19.82 -44.16
C TYR A 275 -13.26 -21.30 -43.75
N ARG A 276 -14.02 -22.12 -44.53
CA ARG A 276 -14.11 -23.57 -44.35
C ARG A 276 -14.05 -24.25 -45.70
N HIS A 277 -13.44 -25.43 -45.78
CA HIS A 277 -13.44 -26.27 -46.94
C HIS A 277 -14.63 -27.22 -46.91
N ILE A 278 -15.40 -27.24 -48.01
CA ILE A 278 -16.60 -28.06 -48.19
C ILE A 278 -16.40 -28.98 -49.41
N GLU A 279 -16.53 -30.28 -49.24
CA GLU A 279 -16.20 -31.29 -50.29
C GLU A 279 -17.43 -31.83 -51.04
N HIS A 280 -18.66 -31.50 -50.66
CA HIS A 280 -19.88 -32.18 -51.15
C HIS A 280 -20.55 -31.46 -52.35
N TYR A 281 -20.01 -30.36 -52.85
CA TYR A 281 -20.58 -29.62 -53.97
C TYR A 281 -19.75 -29.73 -55.28
N GLY A 282 -18.94 -30.76 -55.46
CA GLY A 282 -18.20 -30.94 -56.70
C GLY A 282 -17.01 -31.87 -56.56
N PRO A 283 -16.26 -32.06 -57.65
CA PRO A 283 -15.07 -32.88 -57.66
C PRO A 283 -13.88 -32.28 -56.93
N SER A 284 -13.86 -30.94 -56.73
CA SER A 284 -12.87 -30.21 -55.95
C SER A 284 -13.54 -29.53 -54.76
N ALA A 285 -12.81 -29.39 -53.66
CA ALA A 285 -13.31 -28.71 -52.46
C ALA A 285 -13.65 -27.24 -52.73
N TRP A 286 -14.78 -26.79 -52.19
CA TRP A 286 -15.11 -25.38 -52.17
C TRP A 286 -14.57 -24.73 -50.91
N THR A 287 -14.00 -23.54 -51.06
CA THR A 287 -13.64 -22.72 -49.90
C THR A 287 -14.74 -21.67 -49.69
N VAL A 288 -15.54 -21.88 -48.66
CA VAL A 288 -16.65 -20.97 -48.34
C VAL A 288 -16.23 -20.11 -47.17
N GLY A 289 -16.32 -18.80 -47.32
CA GLY A 289 -15.83 -17.90 -46.32
C GLY A 289 -16.35 -16.49 -46.42
N VAL A 290 -15.92 -15.72 -45.45
CA VAL A 290 -16.16 -14.29 -45.36
C VAL A 290 -14.86 -13.58 -44.97
N TYR A 291 -14.73 -12.33 -45.39
CA TYR A 291 -13.73 -11.45 -44.78
C TYR A 291 -14.40 -10.18 -44.25
N LEU A 292 -13.79 -9.60 -43.25
CA LEU A 292 -14.29 -8.39 -42.58
C LEU A 292 -13.14 -7.49 -42.17
N ASN A 293 -13.41 -6.18 -42.18
CA ASN A 293 -12.51 -5.19 -41.61
C ASN A 293 -12.71 -5.15 -40.11
N THR A 294 -11.66 -5.42 -39.35
CA THR A 294 -11.75 -5.44 -37.89
C THR A 294 -11.99 -4.07 -37.26
N HIS A 295 -11.71 -2.97 -37.96
CA HIS A 295 -12.10 -1.63 -37.51
C HIS A 295 -13.62 -1.39 -37.48
N LEU A 296 -14.41 -2.26 -38.14
CA LEU A 296 -15.88 -2.23 -38.04
C LEU A 296 -16.43 -2.96 -36.82
N LEU A 297 -15.55 -3.63 -36.07
CA LEU A 297 -15.93 -4.27 -34.83
C LEU A 297 -16.02 -3.20 -33.73
N PRO A 298 -17.01 -3.24 -32.86
CA PRO A 298 -17.19 -2.19 -31.87
C PRO A 298 -15.96 -2.07 -30.97
N ASP A 299 -15.33 -0.88 -30.97
CA ASP A 299 -14.16 -0.52 -30.15
C ASP A 299 -14.41 -0.64 -28.62
N GLY A 300 -15.62 -1.02 -28.24
CA GLY A 300 -16.08 -1.04 -26.85
C GLY A 300 -15.33 -1.98 -25.90
N GLU A 301 -14.55 -2.93 -26.41
CA GLU A 301 -13.78 -3.84 -25.54
C GLU A 301 -12.42 -3.26 -25.17
N VAL A 302 -11.72 -2.65 -26.10
CA VAL A 302 -10.47 -1.93 -25.85
C VAL A 302 -10.72 -0.78 -24.87
N ASP A 303 -11.81 -0.03 -25.08
CA ASP A 303 -12.23 1.05 -24.19
C ASP A 303 -12.58 0.54 -22.78
N ARG A 304 -13.21 -0.63 -22.66
CA ARG A 304 -13.48 -1.25 -21.34
C ARG A 304 -12.21 -1.62 -20.61
N ILE A 305 -11.22 -2.18 -21.30
CA ILE A 305 -9.92 -2.53 -20.71
C ILE A 305 -9.17 -1.27 -20.31
N LEU A 306 -9.13 -0.25 -21.16
CA LEU A 306 -8.53 1.05 -20.83
C LEU A 306 -9.21 1.72 -19.64
N ASN A 307 -10.53 1.71 -19.58
CA ASN A 307 -11.29 2.25 -18.46
C ASN A 307 -11.03 1.46 -17.17
N ALA A 308 -10.94 0.13 -17.22
CA ALA A 308 -10.57 -0.69 -16.08
C ALA A 308 -9.15 -0.37 -15.57
N MET A 309 -8.19 -0.13 -16.47
CA MET A 309 -6.84 0.30 -16.13
C MET A 309 -6.85 1.68 -15.44
N TRP A 310 -7.61 2.66 -15.96
CA TRP A 310 -7.73 3.99 -15.34
C TRP A 310 -8.37 3.92 -13.95
N ILE A 311 -9.41 3.09 -13.79
CA ILE A 311 -10.05 2.84 -12.48
C ILE A 311 -9.03 2.20 -11.52
N GLY A 312 -8.28 1.19 -11.97
CA GLY A 312 -7.24 0.55 -11.17
C GLY A 312 -6.14 1.53 -10.73
N LEU A 313 -5.69 2.40 -11.64
CA LEU A 313 -4.72 3.46 -11.34
C LEU A 313 -5.27 4.47 -10.33
N ALA A 314 -6.52 4.88 -10.48
CA ALA A 314 -7.18 5.80 -9.54
C ALA A 314 -7.28 5.19 -8.13
N VAL A 315 -7.67 3.91 -8.03
CA VAL A 315 -7.73 3.17 -6.76
C VAL A 315 -6.35 3.07 -6.11
N LEU A 316 -5.30 2.80 -6.91
CA LEU A 316 -3.93 2.74 -6.43
C LEU A 316 -3.46 4.09 -5.85
N ILE A 317 -3.69 5.19 -6.60
CA ILE A 317 -3.33 6.54 -6.15
C ILE A 317 -4.09 6.89 -4.87
N PHE A 318 -5.40 6.65 -4.82
CA PHE A 318 -6.22 6.88 -3.65
C PHE A 318 -5.72 6.08 -2.43
N GLY A 319 -5.37 4.82 -2.63
CA GLY A 319 -4.82 3.95 -1.60
C GLY A 319 -3.47 4.43 -1.06
N ILE A 320 -2.58 4.92 -1.92
CA ILE A 320 -1.30 5.52 -1.50
C ILE A 320 -1.54 6.78 -0.66
N ILE A 321 -2.44 7.66 -1.09
CA ILE A 321 -2.79 8.88 -0.34
C ILE A 321 -3.38 8.50 1.03
N ALA A 322 -4.32 7.57 1.07
CA ALA A 322 -4.92 7.07 2.31
C ALA A 322 -3.85 6.47 3.24
N SER A 323 -2.92 5.67 2.71
CA SER A 323 -1.80 5.09 3.44
C SER A 323 -0.89 6.16 4.07
N ILE A 324 -0.57 7.23 3.34
CA ILE A 324 0.22 8.36 3.85
C ILE A 324 -0.53 9.07 4.99
N ILE A 325 -1.82 9.30 4.84
CA ILE A 325 -2.65 9.95 5.87
C ILE A 325 -2.68 9.10 7.14
N VAL A 326 -2.96 7.81 7.02
CA VAL A 326 -2.99 6.88 8.16
C VAL A 326 -1.61 6.76 8.81
N GLY A 327 -0.55 6.58 8.01
CA GLY A 327 0.82 6.49 8.49
C GLY A 327 1.24 7.73 9.29
N ARG A 328 0.88 8.93 8.82
CA ARG A 328 1.14 10.19 9.54
C ARG A 328 0.33 10.29 10.84
N LYS A 329 -0.96 9.92 10.82
CA LYS A 329 -1.82 9.95 12.01
C LYS A 329 -1.35 9.02 13.12
N VAL A 330 -0.72 7.91 12.79
CA VAL A 330 -0.14 6.96 13.77
C VAL A 330 1.25 7.42 14.21
N SER A 331 2.10 7.83 13.28
CA SER A 331 3.50 8.12 13.57
C SER A 331 3.72 9.42 14.33
N THR A 332 2.91 10.46 14.11
CA THR A 332 3.10 11.77 14.76
C THR A 332 2.94 11.71 16.28
N PRO A 333 1.87 11.11 16.85
CA PRO A 333 1.74 10.96 18.29
C PRO A 333 2.85 10.10 18.90
N VAL A 334 3.23 9.00 18.23
CA VAL A 334 4.32 8.14 18.73
C VAL A 334 5.64 8.90 18.82
N LYS A 335 5.98 9.70 17.81
CA LYS A 335 7.17 10.57 17.83
C LYS A 335 7.10 11.59 18.95
N ALA A 336 5.93 12.18 19.21
CA ALA A 336 5.74 13.12 20.31
C ALA A 336 5.99 12.48 21.67
N ILE A 337 5.49 11.25 21.90
CA ILE A 337 5.77 10.50 23.15
C ILE A 337 7.27 10.23 23.29
N VAL A 338 7.94 9.78 22.22
CA VAL A 338 9.39 9.49 22.26
C VAL A 338 10.19 10.77 22.54
N PHE A 339 9.84 11.88 21.90
CA PHE A 339 10.48 13.17 22.14
C PHE A 339 10.31 13.60 23.61
N ALA A 340 9.06 13.54 24.11
CA ALA A 340 8.76 13.89 25.48
C ALA A 340 9.49 12.99 26.50
N ALA A 341 9.60 11.68 26.20
CA ALA A 341 10.33 10.74 27.05
C ALA A 341 11.84 11.06 27.11
N ASN A 342 12.45 11.41 25.97
CA ASN A 342 13.87 11.83 25.95
C ASN A 342 14.08 13.13 26.76
N THR A 343 13.17 14.11 26.66
CA THR A 343 13.23 15.35 27.42
C THR A 343 13.11 15.11 28.94
N VAL A 344 12.33 14.09 29.34
CA VAL A 344 12.27 13.64 30.74
C VAL A 344 13.60 13.05 31.21
N ASP A 345 14.23 12.21 30.37
CA ASP A 345 15.53 11.58 30.64
C ASP A 345 16.64 12.63 30.82
N GLU A 346 16.56 13.73 30.03
CA GLU A 346 17.45 14.88 30.13
C GLU A 346 17.18 15.78 31.36
N GLY A 347 16.16 15.49 32.15
CA GLY A 347 15.81 16.22 33.37
C GLY A 347 14.99 17.49 33.15
N HIS A 348 14.58 17.80 31.96
CA HIS A 348 13.86 19.04 31.62
C HIS A 348 12.34 18.92 31.77
N LEU A 349 11.86 18.55 32.97
CA LEU A 349 10.43 18.30 33.24
C LEU A 349 9.56 19.55 33.04
N ASP A 350 10.06 20.75 33.30
CA ASP A 350 9.28 21.99 33.28
C ASP A 350 9.02 22.48 31.86
N SER A 351 9.89 22.16 30.90
CA SER A 351 9.76 22.55 29.50
C SER A 351 8.73 21.73 28.73
N LEU A 352 8.23 20.62 29.28
CA LEU A 352 7.31 19.72 28.62
C LEU A 352 5.88 20.26 28.61
N SER A 353 5.33 20.47 27.42
CA SER A 353 3.90 20.68 27.23
C SER A 353 3.15 19.36 27.25
N PRO A 354 1.90 19.32 27.74
CA PRO A 354 1.09 18.11 27.72
C PRO A 354 0.91 17.58 26.29
N LEU A 355 1.03 16.27 26.12
CA LEU A 355 0.74 15.60 24.85
C LEU A 355 -0.73 15.79 24.51
N GLY A 356 -0.99 16.16 23.23
CA GLY A 356 -2.33 16.44 22.74
C GLY A 356 -3.19 15.18 22.61
N ARG A 357 -4.52 15.35 22.49
CA ARG A 357 -5.45 14.23 22.28
C ARG A 357 -5.24 13.58 20.91
N SER A 358 -5.36 12.27 20.88
CA SER A 358 -5.35 11.47 19.66
C SER A 358 -6.76 10.98 19.31
N ARG A 359 -7.07 10.83 18.01
CA ARG A 359 -8.32 10.18 17.59
C ARG A 359 -8.23 8.65 17.65
N ILE A 360 -7.04 8.11 17.79
CA ILE A 360 -6.79 6.67 17.95
C ILE A 360 -6.79 6.41 19.44
N ARG A 361 -7.69 5.57 19.92
CA ARG A 361 -7.94 5.31 21.33
C ARG A 361 -6.68 4.90 22.07
N GLU A 362 -5.92 3.94 21.54
CA GLU A 362 -4.70 3.41 22.16
C GLU A 362 -3.61 4.48 22.31
N LEU A 363 -3.53 5.40 21.34
CA LEU A 363 -2.59 6.53 21.38
C LEU A 363 -3.07 7.63 22.33
N ASP A 364 -4.38 7.85 22.43
CA ASP A 364 -4.96 8.79 23.40
C ASP A 364 -4.75 8.30 24.82
N ASP A 365 -5.00 7.02 25.08
CA ASP A 365 -4.76 6.37 26.36
C ASP A 365 -3.27 6.44 26.76
N ALA A 366 -2.36 6.22 25.79
CA ALA A 366 -0.92 6.35 26.00
C ALA A 366 -0.52 7.81 26.32
N ASN A 367 -1.05 8.79 25.60
CA ASN A 367 -0.81 10.21 25.86
C ASN A 367 -1.30 10.61 27.26
N ASN A 368 -2.50 10.16 27.65
CA ASN A 368 -3.06 10.44 28.97
C ASN A 368 -2.24 9.79 30.08
N ALA A 369 -1.84 8.54 29.91
CA ALA A 369 -0.97 7.84 30.89
C ALA A 369 0.37 8.56 31.02
N PHE A 370 0.99 8.98 29.91
CA PHE A 370 2.22 9.73 29.92
C PHE A 370 2.08 11.09 30.62
N ASN A 371 1.02 11.86 30.30
CA ASN A 371 0.74 13.13 30.95
C ASN A 371 0.54 12.98 32.47
N ASN A 372 -0.14 11.93 32.92
CA ASN A 372 -0.32 11.64 34.33
C ASN A 372 1.02 11.30 35.01
N MET A 373 1.88 10.55 34.31
CA MET A 373 3.24 10.25 34.79
C MET A 373 4.06 11.54 34.98
N ILE A 374 4.06 12.44 34.01
CA ILE A 374 4.76 13.73 34.08
C ILE A 374 4.24 14.57 35.26
N LYS A 375 2.91 14.62 35.41
CA LYS A 375 2.32 15.32 36.58
C LYS A 375 2.83 14.76 37.88
N GLY A 376 2.84 13.43 38.06
CA GLY A 376 3.36 12.78 39.25
C GLY A 376 4.86 13.02 39.49
N LEU A 377 5.67 13.07 38.42
CA LEU A 377 7.08 13.42 38.50
C LEU A 377 7.30 14.88 38.95
N ARG A 378 6.54 15.83 38.39
CA ARG A 378 6.59 17.23 38.81
C ARG A 378 6.17 17.42 40.28
N GLU A 379 5.08 16.76 40.70
CA GLU A 379 4.64 16.79 42.10
C GLU A 379 5.72 16.25 43.03
N ARG A 380 6.39 15.15 42.69
CA ARG A 380 7.50 14.59 43.47
C ARG A 380 8.71 15.52 43.50
N ALA A 381 9.05 16.15 42.39
CA ALA A 381 10.14 17.13 42.30
C ALA A 381 9.84 18.35 43.17
N LEU A 382 8.62 18.86 43.13
CA LEU A 382 8.18 19.97 43.97
C LEU A 382 8.21 19.62 45.45
N ILE A 383 7.73 18.41 45.85
CA ILE A 383 7.78 17.93 47.22
C ILE A 383 9.24 17.84 47.68
N ARG A 384 10.14 17.32 46.84
CA ARG A 384 11.57 17.20 47.15
C ARG A 384 12.23 18.57 47.36
N ASP A 385 11.97 19.52 46.48
CA ASP A 385 12.50 20.90 46.57
C ASP A 385 11.97 21.60 47.82
N THR A 386 10.67 21.45 48.09
CA THR A 386 10.04 22.03 49.29
C THR A 386 10.60 21.42 50.58
N LEU A 387 10.74 20.09 50.62
CA LEU A 387 11.33 19.42 51.78
C LEU A 387 12.79 19.84 52.00
N GLY A 388 13.57 20.05 50.94
CA GLY A 388 14.95 20.49 51.00
C GLY A 388 15.14 21.86 51.66
N ARG A 389 14.09 22.71 51.63
CA ARG A 389 14.12 24.02 52.32
C ARG A 389 13.89 23.93 53.84
N PHE A 390 13.27 22.87 54.32
CA PHE A 390 12.95 22.67 55.75
C PHE A 390 13.83 21.63 56.41
N VAL A 391 14.49 20.78 55.63
CA VAL A 391 15.38 19.74 56.13
C VAL A 391 16.72 19.84 55.40
N PRO A 392 17.86 19.90 56.12
CA PRO A 392 19.16 19.94 55.47
C PRO A 392 19.31 18.82 54.43
N GLU A 393 19.88 19.10 53.27
CA GLU A 393 19.94 18.15 52.12
C GLU A 393 20.60 16.82 52.50
N LYS A 394 21.64 16.87 53.35
CA LYS A 394 22.35 15.70 53.87
C LYS A 394 21.46 14.82 54.75
N VAL A 395 20.53 15.45 55.52
CA VAL A 395 19.54 14.74 56.33
C VAL A 395 18.43 14.17 55.47
N ALA A 396 17.95 14.94 54.47
CA ALA A 396 16.93 14.48 53.52
C ALA A 396 17.42 13.29 52.69
N SER A 397 18.67 13.31 52.24
CA SER A 397 19.29 12.21 51.50
C SER A 397 19.41 10.94 52.34
N SER A 398 19.77 11.08 53.61
CA SER A 398 19.84 9.95 54.56
C SER A 398 18.46 9.36 54.85
N LEU A 399 17.41 10.20 54.94
CA LEU A 399 16.01 9.75 55.06
C LEU A 399 15.56 8.94 53.85
N LEU A 400 15.88 9.39 52.66
CA LEU A 400 15.48 8.74 51.39
C LEU A 400 16.20 7.39 51.19
N THR A 401 17.48 7.29 51.58
CA THR A 401 18.25 6.03 51.50
C THR A 401 17.92 5.05 52.63
N GLY A 402 17.52 5.55 53.80
CA GLY A 402 17.15 4.77 54.97
C GLY A 402 15.69 4.33 55.03
N GLY A 403 14.92 4.48 53.94
CA GLY A 403 13.51 4.06 53.90
C GLY A 403 12.57 4.92 54.77
N GLY A 404 12.96 6.16 55.09
CA GLY A 404 12.15 7.12 55.83
C GLY A 404 12.47 7.15 57.35
N GLU A 405 13.41 6.38 57.80
CA GLU A 405 13.86 6.38 59.21
C GLU A 405 15.31 6.84 59.34
N ILE A 406 15.60 7.69 60.33
CA ILE A 406 16.95 8.06 60.71
C ILE A 406 17.26 7.34 62.01
N GLU A 407 18.20 6.44 61.92
CA GLU A 407 18.67 5.70 63.08
C GLU A 407 19.31 6.65 64.10
N VAL A 408 18.90 6.52 65.33
CA VAL A 408 19.48 7.28 66.47
C VAL A 408 20.87 6.75 66.74
N LYS A 409 21.90 7.58 66.52
CA LYS A 409 23.31 7.20 66.63
C LYS A 409 24.00 7.98 67.76
N LYS A 410 24.70 7.24 68.65
CA LYS A 410 25.62 7.84 69.62
C LYS A 410 27.02 7.91 69.00
N THR A 411 27.59 9.09 68.92
CA THR A 411 28.94 9.30 68.38
C THR A 411 29.54 10.59 68.93
N ASP A 412 30.87 10.73 68.88
CA ASP A 412 31.52 11.99 69.17
C ASP A 412 31.31 12.95 68.01
N ALA A 413 30.92 14.17 68.25
CA ALA A 413 30.73 15.24 67.28
C ALA A 413 31.28 16.56 67.84
N THR A 414 31.69 17.44 66.93
CA THR A 414 31.99 18.82 67.33
C THR A 414 30.75 19.66 67.06
N ILE A 415 30.41 20.41 68.09
CA ILE A 415 29.26 21.29 68.13
C ILE A 415 29.77 22.72 68.07
N LEU A 416 29.20 23.48 67.17
CA LEU A 416 29.38 24.91 67.01
C LEU A 416 28.07 25.59 67.36
N PHE A 417 28.07 26.47 68.31
CA PHE A 417 26.98 27.35 68.67
C PHE A 417 27.41 28.79 68.36
N CYS A 418 26.60 29.49 67.60
CA CYS A 418 26.87 30.85 67.18
C CYS A 418 25.67 31.75 67.47
N ASP A 419 25.87 32.95 68.05
CA ASP A 419 24.83 33.89 68.41
C ASP A 419 25.21 35.32 67.98
N ILE A 420 24.22 36.15 67.69
CA ILE A 420 24.44 37.58 67.27
C ILE A 420 24.60 38.42 68.52
N GLU A 421 25.64 39.24 68.55
CA GLU A 421 25.92 40.11 69.66
C GLU A 421 24.88 41.23 69.78
N SER A 422 24.29 41.43 70.98
CA SER A 422 23.29 42.48 71.21
C SER A 422 22.03 42.39 70.37
N PHE A 423 21.62 41.19 69.94
CA PHE A 423 20.47 40.98 69.02
C PHE A 423 19.17 41.58 69.55
N THR A 424 18.90 41.53 70.89
CA THR A 424 17.69 42.12 71.48
C THR A 424 17.61 43.63 71.16
N THR A 425 18.73 44.37 71.38
CA THR A 425 18.81 45.80 71.04
C THR A 425 18.64 46.07 69.56
N LEU A 426 19.22 45.24 68.75
CA LEU A 426 19.08 45.33 67.26
C LEU A 426 17.62 45.13 66.87
N THR A 427 16.93 44.15 67.42
CA THR A 427 15.52 43.85 67.15
C THR A 427 14.61 45.03 67.57
N GLU A 428 14.87 45.63 68.72
CA GLU A 428 14.13 46.84 69.13
C GLU A 428 14.32 48.02 68.20
N SER A 429 15.51 48.21 67.66
CA SER A 429 15.84 49.31 66.78
C SER A 429 15.28 49.17 65.37
N LEU A 430 15.27 47.95 64.78
CA LEU A 430 14.90 47.73 63.41
C LEU A 430 13.41 47.36 63.19
N GLY A 431 12.78 46.88 64.22
CA GLY A 431 11.42 46.38 64.15
C GLY A 431 11.28 44.99 63.48
N PRO A 432 10.09 44.35 63.60
CA PRO A 432 9.92 42.91 63.32
C PRO A 432 10.06 42.50 61.86
N VAL A 433 9.81 43.41 60.91
CA VAL A 433 9.92 43.06 59.49
C VAL A 433 11.38 43.13 59.02
N LYS A 434 12.07 44.23 59.36
CA LYS A 434 13.46 44.43 58.94
C LYS A 434 14.42 43.42 59.53
N ILE A 435 14.22 43.06 60.81
CA ILE A 435 15.07 42.08 61.49
C ILE A 435 15.00 40.69 60.78
N VAL A 436 13.83 40.30 60.23
CA VAL A 436 13.71 39.04 59.51
C VAL A 436 14.50 39.09 58.19
N GLU A 437 14.54 40.23 57.49
CA GLU A 437 15.35 40.40 56.27
C GLU A 437 16.85 40.29 56.59
N VAL A 438 17.30 40.97 57.65
CA VAL A 438 18.68 40.88 58.18
C VAL A 438 19.04 39.45 58.57
N LEU A 439 18.19 38.79 59.35
CA LEU A 439 18.41 37.39 59.73
C LEU A 439 18.49 36.44 58.55
N ASN A 440 17.61 36.59 57.57
CA ASN A 440 17.64 35.74 56.37
C ASN A 440 18.94 35.90 55.57
N ALA A 441 19.41 37.17 55.41
CA ALA A 441 20.67 37.44 54.75
C ALA A 441 21.86 36.87 55.52
N TYR A 442 21.86 37.06 56.86
CA TYR A 442 22.87 36.49 57.76
C TYR A 442 22.89 34.95 57.74
N PHE A 443 21.73 34.31 57.95
CA PHE A 443 21.64 32.88 57.98
C PHE A 443 22.08 32.26 56.63
N SER A 444 21.70 32.83 55.51
CA SER A 444 22.14 32.37 54.21
C SER A 444 23.65 32.35 54.08
N ALA A 445 24.31 33.44 54.41
CA ALA A 445 25.77 33.52 54.36
C ALA A 445 26.46 32.60 55.36
N MET A 446 25.94 32.45 56.56
CA MET A 446 26.51 31.52 57.57
C MET A 446 26.31 30.05 57.19
N VAL A 447 25.14 29.69 56.67
CA VAL A 447 24.87 28.33 56.21
C VAL A 447 25.80 27.95 55.06
N ASP A 448 26.00 28.82 54.07
CA ASP A 448 26.94 28.56 52.97
C ASP A 448 28.37 28.29 53.49
N ILE A 449 28.85 29.04 54.44
CA ILE A 449 30.15 28.79 55.10
C ILE A 449 30.17 27.44 55.84
N LEU A 450 29.14 27.20 56.64
CA LEU A 450 29.07 25.99 57.46
C LEU A 450 29.00 24.74 56.55
N GLU A 451 28.25 24.76 55.46
CA GLU A 451 28.15 23.66 54.50
C GLU A 451 29.46 23.42 53.74
N GLN A 452 30.20 24.48 53.38
CA GLN A 452 31.51 24.39 52.75
C GLN A 452 32.52 23.59 53.61
N TYR A 453 32.40 23.71 54.95
CA TYR A 453 33.21 22.95 55.93
C TYR A 453 32.51 21.68 56.43
N GLU A 454 31.53 21.18 55.69
CA GLU A 454 30.79 19.95 55.97
C GLU A 454 30.00 19.98 57.30
N GLY A 455 29.74 21.16 57.86
CA GLY A 455 28.83 21.35 58.96
C GLY A 455 27.38 21.11 58.52
N VAL A 456 26.56 20.67 59.47
CA VAL A 456 25.12 20.49 59.31
C VAL A 456 24.41 21.38 60.31
N VAL A 457 23.74 22.40 59.82
CA VAL A 457 22.89 23.26 60.66
C VAL A 457 21.67 22.44 61.07
N THR A 458 21.54 22.12 62.32
CA THR A 458 20.45 21.32 62.86
C THR A 458 19.28 22.16 63.33
N GLN A 459 19.54 23.39 63.79
CA GLN A 459 18.51 24.26 64.33
C GLN A 459 18.92 25.74 64.33
N PHE A 460 17.96 26.60 64.05
CA PHE A 460 18.01 28.02 64.34
C PHE A 460 17.20 28.26 65.62
N GLN A 461 17.80 28.94 66.57
CA GLN A 461 17.18 29.23 67.90
C GLN A 461 17.16 30.76 68.08
N GLY A 462 16.10 31.42 67.53
CA GLY A 462 16.10 32.87 67.45
C GLY A 462 17.14 33.35 66.46
N ASP A 463 18.17 34.07 66.93
CA ASP A 463 19.33 34.53 66.17
C ASP A 463 20.53 33.54 66.24
N ALA A 464 20.41 32.49 67.04
CA ALA A 464 21.49 31.51 67.20
C ALA A 464 21.43 30.39 66.17
N ILE A 465 22.60 29.91 65.78
CA ILE A 465 22.80 28.77 64.86
C ILE A 465 23.45 27.64 65.66
N LEU A 466 22.79 26.49 65.63
CA LEU A 466 23.36 25.23 66.17
C LEU A 466 23.81 24.37 65.00
N THR A 467 25.10 24.11 64.93
CA THR A 467 25.74 23.33 63.87
C THR A 467 26.48 22.14 64.41
N THR A 468 26.41 21.04 63.70
CA THR A 468 27.09 19.80 64.05
C THR A 468 28.07 19.37 62.99
N PHE A 469 29.20 18.84 63.35
CA PHE A 469 30.22 18.25 62.53
C PHE A 469 30.43 16.79 62.96
N ASN A 470 30.51 15.83 62.00
CA ASN A 470 30.57 14.37 62.20
C ASN A 470 29.20 13.67 62.33
N VAL A 471 28.09 14.41 62.30
CA VAL A 471 26.72 13.87 62.25
C VAL A 471 25.82 14.72 61.32
N PRO A 472 24.95 14.13 60.51
CA PRO A 472 24.66 12.70 60.32
C PRO A 472 25.73 11.96 59.52
N ILE A 473 26.63 12.67 58.86
CA ILE A 473 27.68 12.12 58.00
C ILE A 473 28.99 12.12 58.77
N THR A 474 29.67 10.98 58.78
CA THR A 474 30.94 10.81 59.48
C THR A 474 32.05 11.64 58.81
N ASN A 475 32.74 12.43 59.60
CA ASN A 475 33.86 13.28 59.16
C ASN A 475 34.99 13.22 60.22
N SER A 476 36.12 12.64 59.82
CA SER A 476 37.29 12.55 60.72
C SER A 476 37.95 13.89 61.01
N ALA A 477 37.74 14.91 60.24
CA ALA A 477 38.26 16.26 60.35
C ALA A 477 37.26 17.22 61.08
N HIS A 478 36.23 16.68 61.76
CA HIS A 478 35.10 17.46 62.29
C HIS A 478 35.53 18.63 63.16
N ALA A 479 36.52 18.45 64.00
CA ALA A 479 37.01 19.51 64.93
C ALA A 479 37.77 20.60 64.12
N GLU A 480 38.58 20.23 63.14
CA GLU A 480 39.30 21.17 62.28
C GLU A 480 38.32 21.98 61.42
N ASN A 481 37.36 21.29 60.82
CA ASN A 481 36.32 21.93 60.01
C ASN A 481 35.47 22.92 60.79
N ALA A 482 35.11 22.58 62.06
CA ALA A 482 34.40 23.51 62.94
C ALA A 482 35.16 24.78 63.23
N ILE A 483 36.47 24.68 63.48
CA ILE A 483 37.32 25.84 63.74
C ILE A 483 37.52 26.70 62.47
N ARG A 484 37.76 26.08 61.34
CA ARG A 484 37.89 26.82 60.09
C ARG A 484 36.58 27.52 59.69
N ALA A 485 35.45 26.85 59.87
CA ALA A 485 34.17 27.47 59.68
C ALA A 485 33.96 28.68 60.58
N ALA A 486 34.27 28.57 61.89
CA ALA A 486 34.18 29.67 62.80
C ALA A 486 35.06 30.87 62.44
N GLN A 487 36.30 30.60 61.99
CA GLN A 487 37.21 31.68 61.49
C GLN A 487 36.63 32.40 60.28
N GLU A 488 36.11 31.66 59.33
CA GLU A 488 35.53 32.21 58.12
C GLU A 488 34.23 32.96 58.42
N MET A 489 33.37 32.44 59.31
CA MET A 489 32.16 33.14 59.79
C MET A 489 32.50 34.48 60.39
N LEU A 490 33.49 34.55 61.29
CA LEU A 490 33.95 35.80 61.91
C LEU A 490 34.52 36.78 60.90
N SER A 491 35.31 36.30 59.96
CA SER A 491 35.88 37.10 58.88
C SER A 491 34.80 37.64 57.95
N SER A 492 33.81 36.81 57.59
CA SER A 492 32.68 37.18 56.74
C SER A 492 31.83 38.28 57.40
N VAL A 493 31.50 38.15 58.65
CA VAL A 493 30.71 39.15 59.40
C VAL A 493 31.46 40.45 59.58
N ALA A 494 32.78 40.42 59.68
CA ALA A 494 33.60 41.62 59.76
C ALA A 494 33.72 42.34 58.40
N ALA A 495 33.63 41.61 57.28
CA ALA A 495 33.87 42.10 55.91
C ALA A 495 32.63 42.63 55.21
N GLN A 496 31.40 42.27 55.64
CA GLN A 496 30.17 42.60 54.92
C GLN A 496 29.03 43.04 55.87
N THR A 497 28.04 43.75 55.29
CA THR A 497 26.79 44.08 55.99
C THR A 497 25.67 43.14 55.54
N PHE A 498 24.71 42.89 56.39
CA PHE A 498 23.55 42.03 56.11
C PHE A 498 22.30 42.92 56.04
N ASP A 499 21.78 43.07 54.87
CA ASP A 499 20.67 43.98 54.57
C ASP A 499 20.88 45.43 55.09
N GLY A 500 22.15 45.90 55.02
CA GLY A 500 22.57 47.22 55.47
C GLY A 500 23.06 47.31 56.91
N GLU A 501 22.93 46.25 57.72
CA GLU A 501 23.33 46.22 59.13
C GLU A 501 24.66 45.50 59.30
N GLN A 502 25.54 46.09 60.15
CA GLN A 502 26.78 45.45 60.56
C GLN A 502 26.49 44.56 61.78
N LEU A 503 26.81 43.29 61.68
CA LEU A 503 26.61 42.35 62.80
C LEU A 503 27.93 41.98 63.41
N ASN A 504 27.88 41.58 64.70
CA ASN A 504 28.94 40.90 65.37
C ASN A 504 28.39 39.58 65.88
N ILE A 505 29.23 38.52 65.92
CA ILE A 505 28.82 37.20 66.36
C ILE A 505 29.78 36.68 67.43
N ARG A 506 29.24 35.78 68.23
CA ARG A 506 30.03 34.98 69.17
C ARG A 506 29.86 33.53 68.89
N ILE A 507 30.95 32.78 68.99
CA ILE A 507 30.98 31.38 68.69
C ILE A 507 31.57 30.57 69.83
N GLY A 508 30.86 29.52 70.19
CA GLY A 508 31.32 28.52 71.15
C GLY A 508 31.44 27.15 70.53
N ILE A 509 32.59 26.49 70.75
CA ILE A 509 32.84 25.18 70.12
C ILE A 509 33.21 24.16 71.27
N ASP A 510 32.52 23.03 71.25
CA ASP A 510 32.86 21.86 72.07
C ASP A 510 32.80 20.56 71.28
N THR A 511 33.64 19.58 71.71
CA THR A 511 33.65 18.26 71.11
C THR A 511 33.39 17.22 72.18
N GLY A 512 32.44 16.34 71.88
CA GLY A 512 32.12 15.25 72.83
C GLY A 512 30.99 14.35 72.36
N PRO A 513 30.62 13.38 73.13
CA PRO A 513 29.59 12.42 72.84
C PRO A 513 28.21 13.09 72.70
N VAL A 514 27.54 12.81 71.59
CA VAL A 514 26.17 13.23 71.30
C VAL A 514 25.33 12.06 70.78
N VAL A 515 24.05 12.21 70.98
CA VAL A 515 23.04 11.34 70.37
C VAL A 515 22.36 12.17 69.23
N ALA A 516 22.52 11.75 67.99
CA ALA A 516 21.94 12.40 66.83
C ALA A 516 20.85 11.50 66.23
N GLY A 517 19.75 12.10 65.81
CA GLY A 517 18.66 11.36 65.15
C GLY A 517 17.39 12.18 65.01
N ALA A 518 16.35 11.54 64.48
CA ALA A 518 15.04 12.12 64.39
C ALA A 518 14.31 12.03 65.77
N ILE A 519 14.06 13.15 66.38
CA ILE A 519 13.42 13.24 67.70
C ILE A 519 12.17 14.09 67.63
N GLY A 520 11.08 13.62 68.19
CA GLY A 520 9.80 14.34 68.23
C GLY A 520 8.60 13.45 68.51
N ALA A 521 7.43 13.91 68.09
CA ALA A 521 6.17 13.20 68.26
C ALA A 521 5.74 12.51 66.93
N LYS A 522 4.81 11.53 67.00
CA LYS A 522 4.18 10.92 65.81
C LYS A 522 3.67 11.99 64.87
N GLY A 523 4.24 12.07 63.70
CA GLY A 523 3.86 13.01 62.66
C GLY A 523 4.63 14.33 62.64
N ARG A 524 5.52 14.63 63.59
CA ARG A 524 6.40 15.80 63.60
C ARG A 524 7.74 15.46 64.21
N LEU A 525 8.67 15.08 63.41
CA LEU A 525 10.05 14.75 63.77
C LEU A 525 10.98 15.87 63.34
N SER A 526 11.96 16.22 64.09
CA SER A 526 13.07 17.08 63.75
C SER A 526 14.36 16.32 63.89
N TYR A 527 15.26 16.42 62.94
CA TYR A 527 16.62 15.96 63.09
C TYR A 527 17.33 16.92 64.05
N THR A 528 17.83 16.36 65.16
CA THR A 528 18.52 17.17 66.17
C THR A 528 19.56 16.33 66.89
N VAL A 529 20.38 16.99 67.64
CA VAL A 529 21.43 16.40 68.51
C VAL A 529 21.20 16.74 69.93
N HIS A 530 21.43 15.75 70.78
CA HIS A 530 21.39 15.92 72.24
C HIS A 530 22.66 15.36 72.85
N GLY A 531 23.19 16.05 73.79
CA GLY A 531 24.39 15.62 74.54
C GLY A 531 24.99 16.72 75.39
N ASP A 532 25.92 16.33 76.22
CA ASP A 532 26.62 17.28 77.05
C ASP A 532 27.39 18.34 76.25
N ALA A 533 27.99 17.90 75.16
CA ALA A 533 28.71 18.79 74.21
C ALA A 533 27.82 19.90 73.62
N VAL A 534 26.52 19.63 73.34
CA VAL A 534 25.59 20.65 72.87
C VAL A 534 25.35 21.75 73.85
N ASN A 535 25.05 21.35 75.11
CA ASN A 535 24.83 22.28 76.21
C ASN A 535 26.09 23.08 76.53
N LEU A 536 27.24 22.42 76.44
CA LEU A 536 28.52 23.04 76.76
C LEU A 536 28.92 24.07 75.67
N ALA A 537 28.78 23.76 74.40
CA ALA A 537 29.04 24.70 73.32
C ALA A 537 28.22 25.99 73.42
N SER A 538 26.91 25.86 73.71
CA SER A 538 26.05 27.05 74.01
C SER A 538 26.55 27.89 75.16
N ARG A 539 26.96 27.25 76.27
CA ARG A 539 27.48 27.98 77.42
C ARG A 539 28.84 28.61 77.16
N ILE A 540 29.69 27.96 76.40
CA ILE A 540 30.97 28.51 75.96
C ILE A 540 30.73 29.75 75.07
N GLU A 541 29.70 29.75 74.21
CA GLU A 541 29.32 30.95 73.46
C GLU A 541 28.99 32.10 74.39
N GLU A 542 28.11 31.89 75.39
CA GLU A 542 27.74 32.90 76.38
C GLU A 542 28.95 33.50 77.14
N MET A 543 29.97 32.70 77.37
CA MET A 543 31.18 33.12 78.11
C MET A 543 32.05 34.09 77.30
N ASN A 544 31.88 34.19 76.00
CA ASN A 544 32.53 35.22 75.19
C ASN A 544 32.23 36.64 75.77
N LYS A 545 31.01 36.83 76.34
CA LYS A 545 30.64 38.09 76.97
C LYS A 545 31.52 38.43 78.18
N ILE A 546 31.93 37.41 78.94
CA ILE A 546 32.71 37.56 80.14
C ILE A 546 34.17 37.77 79.84
N TYR A 547 34.68 37.03 78.86
CA TYR A 547 36.09 37.10 78.49
C TYR A 547 36.45 38.12 77.41
N GLY A 548 35.44 38.82 76.86
CA GLY A 548 35.64 39.79 75.78
C GLY A 548 36.17 39.20 74.50
N THR A 549 35.76 37.99 74.18
CA THR A 549 36.20 37.24 73.01
C THR A 549 35.02 37.02 72.09
N ARG A 550 35.31 36.65 70.78
CA ARG A 550 34.30 36.32 69.78
C ARG A 550 34.28 34.80 69.47
N LEU A 551 35.37 34.09 69.83
CA LEU A 551 35.47 32.64 69.71
C LEU A 551 36.07 32.02 70.94
N LEU A 552 35.35 31.08 71.49
CA LEU A 552 35.84 30.26 72.57
C LEU A 552 35.72 28.75 72.23
N ILE A 553 36.75 28.01 72.59
CA ILE A 553 36.91 26.61 72.20
C ILE A 553 37.25 25.84 73.50
N SER A 554 36.60 24.70 73.73
CA SER A 554 36.91 23.85 74.89
C SER A 554 38.26 23.12 74.72
N ASP A 555 38.87 22.75 75.83
CA ASP A 555 40.03 21.86 75.92
C ASP A 555 39.76 20.51 75.20
N ARG A 556 38.53 20.01 75.27
CA ARG A 556 38.10 18.77 74.65
C ARG A 556 38.24 18.88 73.08
N THR A 557 37.99 20.02 72.49
CA THR A 557 38.13 20.23 71.05
C THR A 557 39.61 20.36 70.68
N THR A 558 40.44 21.01 71.47
CA THR A 558 41.86 21.25 71.18
C THR A 558 42.68 19.95 71.07
N ILE A 559 42.25 18.89 71.78
CA ILE A 559 42.91 17.55 71.75
C ILE A 559 42.90 16.98 70.32
N PHE A 560 41.90 17.27 69.55
CA PHE A 560 41.84 16.81 68.14
C PHE A 560 42.78 17.57 67.24
N LEU A 561 43.38 18.69 67.70
CA LEU A 561 44.10 19.64 66.84
C LEU A 561 45.46 20.00 67.37
N PRO A 562 46.37 19.04 67.60
CA PRO A 562 47.64 19.28 68.26
C PRO A 562 48.62 20.20 67.49
N LYS A 563 48.30 20.50 66.21
CA LYS A 563 49.09 21.36 65.33
C LYS A 563 48.66 22.83 65.35
N ILE A 564 47.54 23.13 65.98
CA ILE A 564 47.01 24.51 66.07
C ILE A 564 47.49 25.11 67.40
N ILE A 565 47.99 26.34 67.32
CA ILE A 565 48.38 27.08 68.54
C ILE A 565 47.11 27.77 69.02
N PHE A 566 46.73 27.39 70.28
CA PHE A 566 45.63 28.00 70.98
C PHE A 566 46.16 28.90 72.07
N LYS A 567 45.48 30.03 72.29
CA LYS A 567 45.72 30.91 73.40
C LYS A 567 44.77 30.57 74.53
N MET A 568 45.27 30.20 75.71
CA MET A 568 44.46 29.98 76.91
C MET A 568 43.84 31.30 77.31
N VAL A 569 42.51 31.31 77.49
CA VAL A 569 41.73 32.47 77.96
C VAL A 569 41.43 32.43 79.43
N GLY A 570 41.13 31.24 79.93
CA GLY A 570 40.81 31.03 81.33
C GLY A 570 40.31 29.66 81.64
N GLU A 571 40.07 29.40 82.90
CA GLU A 571 39.48 28.17 83.43
C GLU A 571 38.16 28.55 84.14
N THR A 572 37.12 27.77 83.85
CA THR A 572 35.79 28.06 84.43
C THR A 572 35.06 26.79 84.84
N THR A 573 34.22 26.87 85.81
CA THR A 573 33.27 25.80 86.18
C THR A 573 31.91 26.14 85.57
N VAL A 574 31.45 25.29 84.66
CA VAL A 574 30.17 25.47 84.04
C VAL A 574 29.08 24.74 84.76
N ARG A 575 27.94 25.34 85.04
CA ARG A 575 26.81 24.73 85.79
C ARG A 575 26.46 23.36 85.14
N GLY A 576 26.54 22.29 86.00
CA GLY A 576 26.27 20.89 85.60
C GLY A 576 27.52 20.12 85.18
N GLN A 577 28.72 20.71 85.18
CA GLN A 577 30.01 20.01 85.08
C GLN A 577 30.67 19.93 86.46
N SER A 578 31.20 18.75 86.77
CA SER A 578 31.89 18.54 88.07
C SER A 578 33.38 18.91 88.03
N GLN A 579 33.93 19.12 86.87
CA GLN A 579 35.32 19.53 86.66
C GLN A 579 35.39 20.87 85.93
N PRO A 580 36.40 21.70 86.23
CA PRO A 580 36.64 22.95 85.48
C PRO A 580 37.04 22.62 84.04
N ILE A 581 36.64 23.53 83.13
CA ILE A 581 36.97 23.42 81.71
C ILE A 581 37.90 24.55 81.34
N THR A 582 38.97 24.23 80.66
CA THR A 582 39.89 25.24 80.15
C THR A 582 39.40 25.74 78.79
N LEU A 583 39.28 27.04 78.64
CA LEU A 583 38.83 27.76 77.48
C LEU A 583 39.99 28.34 76.67
N TYR A 584 39.92 28.15 75.40
CA TYR A 584 40.94 28.63 74.46
C TYR A 584 40.30 29.50 73.33
N THR A 585 41.14 30.36 72.82
CA THR A 585 40.84 31.13 71.58
C THR A 585 42.02 31.01 70.58
N LEU A 586 41.89 31.54 69.39
CA LEU A 586 42.95 31.55 68.41
C LEU A 586 43.71 32.88 68.44
N ASP A 587 45.05 32.84 68.32
CA ASP A 587 45.91 34.00 68.53
C ASP A 587 45.74 35.07 67.37
N ASN A 588 45.18 34.71 66.25
CA ASN A 588 45.02 35.56 65.07
C ASN A 588 43.57 36.03 64.79
N ILE A 589 42.68 35.99 65.75
CA ILE A 589 41.39 36.60 65.66
C ILE A 589 41.55 38.04 66.13
N ALA A 590 41.51 39.02 65.20
CA ALA A 590 41.58 40.43 65.56
C ALA A 590 40.52 40.79 66.62
N GLU A 591 40.91 41.51 67.64
CA GLU A 591 40.06 42.05 68.71
C GLU A 591 38.88 42.85 68.18
#